data_f7abec239c26eba0b421f55591af7c83
#
_entry.id   f7abec239c26eba0b421f55591af7c83
#
_cell.length_a   1.000
_cell.length_b   1.000
_cell.length_c   1.000
_cell.angle_alpha   90.00
_cell.angle_beta   90.00
_cell.angle_gamma   90.00
#
_symmetry.space_group_name_H-M   'P 1'
#
loop_
_entity.id
_entity.type
_entity.pdbx_description
1 polymer ?
#
loop_
_entity_poly.entity_id
_entity_poly.type
_entity_poly.pdbx_seq_one_letter_code
_entity_poly.pdbx_strand_id
1 'polypeptide(L)'
;MKKFDYVIRDELSLHFGPAGRMAELCSYYEDTTATIEMGTRSADIRRPMKVALMGIRKDDKVTVICEGPSEVELLDVLYQFFEDFM
;
A
#
# COMPACT_ATOMS: atom_id res chain seq x y z
N MET A 1 -5.63 -13.90 5.40
CA MET A 1 -4.83 -13.07 4.48
C MET A 1 -5.66 -12.68 3.26
N LYS A 2 -5.73 -11.40 2.98
CA LYS A 2 -6.43 -10.86 1.82
C LYS A 2 -5.47 -9.95 1.05
N LYS A 3 -5.63 -9.88 -0.27
CA LYS A 3 -4.73 -9.07 -1.10
C LYS A 3 -5.43 -8.56 -2.34
N PHE A 4 -4.86 -7.49 -2.93
CA PHE A 4 -5.23 -7.04 -4.27
C PHE A 4 -3.98 -6.68 -5.07
N ASP A 5 -4.09 -6.77 -6.38
CA ASP A 5 -3.07 -6.30 -7.31
C ASP A 5 -3.52 -4.97 -7.89
N TYR A 6 -2.58 -4.10 -8.20
CA TYR A 6 -2.89 -2.80 -8.76
C TYR A 6 -1.79 -2.33 -9.70
N VAL A 7 -2.18 -1.79 -10.86
CA VAL A 7 -1.23 -1.15 -11.77
C VAL A 7 -1.31 0.35 -11.55
N ILE A 8 -0.17 0.94 -11.18
CA ILE A 8 -0.10 2.36 -10.84
C ILE A 8 -0.41 3.23 -12.05
N ARG A 9 -1.33 4.17 -11.90
CA ARG A 9 -1.76 5.09 -12.96
C ARG A 9 -1.19 6.49 -12.80
N ASP A 10 -0.80 6.86 -11.57
CA ASP A 10 -0.34 8.21 -11.26
C ASP A 10 1.05 8.46 -11.82
N GLU A 11 1.21 9.58 -12.50
CA GLU A 11 2.48 10.03 -13.08
C GLU A 11 3.56 10.27 -12.02
N LEU A 12 3.15 10.70 -10.82
CA LEU A 12 4.08 11.13 -9.79
C LEU A 12 4.72 10.00 -9.01
N SER A 13 4.30 8.79 -9.26
CA SER A 13 4.81 7.61 -8.55
C SER A 13 4.42 7.60 -7.06
N LEU A 14 4.74 6.50 -6.39
CA LEU A 14 4.46 6.32 -4.97
C LEU A 14 5.63 6.87 -4.16
N HIS A 15 5.62 8.19 -3.94
CA HIS A 15 6.64 8.87 -3.17
C HIS A 15 6.20 8.99 -1.69
N PHE A 16 7.00 9.73 -0.91
CA PHE A 16 6.77 9.84 0.54
C PHE A 16 5.38 10.37 0.90
N GLY A 17 4.83 11.32 0.15
CA GLY A 17 3.51 11.89 0.44
C GLY A 17 2.40 10.84 0.48
N PRO A 18 2.13 10.13 -0.64
CA PRO A 18 1.14 9.06 -0.65
C PRO A 18 1.50 7.92 0.31
N ALA A 19 2.79 7.58 0.43
CA ALA A 19 3.23 6.53 1.35
C ALA A 19 2.90 6.88 2.80
N GLY A 20 3.09 8.15 3.18
CA GLY A 20 2.74 8.63 4.51
C GLY A 20 1.24 8.54 4.79
N ARG A 21 0.42 8.84 3.78
CA ARG A 21 -1.04 8.74 3.92
C ARG A 21 -1.49 7.30 4.10
N MET A 22 -0.88 6.36 3.38
CA MET A 22 -1.20 4.95 3.56
C MET A 22 -0.82 4.46 4.96
N ALA A 23 0.33 4.88 5.46
CA ALA A 23 0.75 4.55 6.83
C ALA A 23 -0.26 5.07 7.85
N GLU A 24 -0.75 6.30 7.64
CA GLU A 24 -1.77 6.89 8.51
C GLU A 24 -3.05 6.07 8.51
N LEU A 25 -3.51 5.64 7.33
CA LEU A 25 -4.70 4.80 7.24
C LEU A 25 -4.52 3.49 8.01
N CYS A 26 -3.35 2.88 7.91
CA CYS A 26 -3.05 1.64 8.62
C CYS A 26 -3.06 1.82 10.14
N SER A 27 -2.80 3.04 10.64
CA SER A 27 -2.74 3.29 12.08
C SER A 27 -4.07 3.06 12.78
N TYR A 28 -5.18 3.05 12.05
CA TYR A 28 -6.49 2.78 12.61
C TYR A 28 -6.80 1.28 12.73
N TYR A 29 -5.88 0.43 12.29
CA TYR A 29 -6.09 -1.03 12.26
C TYR A 29 -4.86 -1.73 12.83
N GLU A 30 -4.55 -1.45 14.09
CA GLU A 30 -3.32 -1.92 14.74
C GLU A 30 -3.20 -3.44 14.82
N ASP A 31 -4.32 -4.15 14.79
CA ASP A 31 -4.36 -5.60 14.88
C ASP A 31 -4.08 -6.31 13.55
N THR A 32 -3.86 -5.55 12.48
CA THR A 32 -3.76 -6.09 11.13
C THR A 32 -2.50 -5.58 10.46
N THR A 33 -1.72 -6.47 9.86
CA THR A 33 -0.52 -6.09 9.11
C THR A 33 -0.89 -5.71 7.69
N ALA A 34 -0.08 -4.84 7.08
CA ALA A 34 -0.25 -4.43 5.70
C ALA A 34 1.12 -4.35 5.03
N THR A 35 1.26 -5.03 3.91
CA THR A 35 2.51 -5.13 3.15
C THR A 35 2.26 -4.79 1.71
N ILE A 36 3.21 -4.10 1.07
CA ILE A 36 3.18 -3.85 -0.36
C ILE A 36 4.37 -4.57 -1.01
N GLU A 37 4.11 -5.23 -2.13
CA GLU A 37 5.13 -5.97 -2.88
C GLU A 37 5.20 -5.49 -4.32
N MET A 38 6.41 -5.47 -4.86
CA MET A 38 6.65 -5.20 -6.28
C MET A 38 7.82 -6.07 -6.73
N GLY A 39 7.51 -7.13 -7.50
CA GLY A 39 8.52 -8.12 -7.86
C GLY A 39 9.06 -8.80 -6.61
N THR A 40 10.38 -8.72 -6.43
CA THR A 40 11.04 -9.30 -5.25
C THR A 40 11.18 -8.32 -4.09
N ARG A 41 10.72 -7.07 -4.27
CA ARG A 41 10.80 -6.05 -3.23
C ARG A 41 9.51 -6.05 -2.42
N SER A 42 9.63 -5.73 -1.15
CA SER A 42 8.45 -5.60 -0.29
C SER A 42 8.74 -4.63 0.85
N ALA A 43 7.68 -4.06 1.41
CA ALA A 43 7.80 -3.16 2.55
C ALA A 43 6.52 -3.21 3.37
N ASP A 44 6.68 -2.98 4.68
CA ASP A 44 5.57 -2.75 5.58
C ASP A 44 4.97 -1.38 5.25
N ILE A 45 3.69 -1.31 4.97
CA ILE A 45 3.03 -0.04 4.61
C ILE A 45 3.09 0.97 5.75
N ARG A 46 3.27 0.51 7.00
CA ARG A 46 3.43 1.41 8.15
C ARG A 46 4.77 2.12 8.17
N ARG A 47 5.67 1.78 7.25
CA ARG A 47 6.99 2.41 7.14
C ARG A 47 7.08 3.19 5.84
N PRO A 48 6.62 4.46 5.82
CA PRO A 48 6.52 5.22 4.56
C PRO A 48 7.85 5.43 3.86
N MET A 49 8.96 5.57 4.61
CA MET A 49 10.28 5.69 3.98
C MET A 49 10.66 4.44 3.21
N LYS A 50 10.35 3.27 3.78
CA LYS A 50 10.64 1.99 3.11
C LYS A 50 9.82 1.85 1.83
N VAL A 51 8.55 2.24 1.88
CA VAL A 51 7.68 2.20 0.71
C VAL A 51 8.19 3.16 -0.36
N ALA A 52 8.54 4.39 0.02
CA ALA A 52 9.05 5.38 -0.92
C ALA A 52 10.33 4.91 -1.62
N LEU A 53 11.19 4.19 -0.88
CA LEU A 53 12.46 3.68 -1.43
C LEU A 53 12.29 2.50 -2.38
N MET A 54 11.09 1.94 -2.49
CA MET A 54 10.84 0.85 -3.43
C MET A 54 10.91 1.30 -4.89
N GLY A 55 10.74 2.59 -5.15
CA GLY A 55 10.81 3.12 -6.50
C GLY A 55 9.59 2.77 -7.35
N ILE A 56 8.43 2.65 -6.73
CA ILE A 56 7.18 2.34 -7.42
C ILE A 56 6.75 3.51 -8.29
N ARG A 57 6.49 3.25 -9.56
CA ARG A 57 6.17 4.27 -10.57
C ARG A 57 4.95 3.89 -11.38
N LYS A 58 4.50 4.83 -12.22
CA LYS A 58 3.43 4.58 -13.18
C LYS A 58 3.73 3.34 -14.01
N ASP A 59 2.71 2.55 -14.22
CA ASP A 59 2.70 1.29 -14.96
C ASP A 59 3.30 0.11 -14.20
N ASP A 60 3.86 0.32 -13.02
CA ASP A 60 4.31 -0.78 -12.18
C ASP A 60 3.11 -1.49 -11.57
N LYS A 61 3.21 -2.81 -11.49
CA LYS A 61 2.20 -3.62 -10.81
C LYS A 61 2.66 -3.90 -9.39
N VAL A 62 1.80 -3.60 -8.43
CA VAL A 62 2.06 -3.87 -7.02
C VAL A 62 0.99 -4.79 -6.46
N THR A 63 1.31 -5.48 -5.36
CA THR A 63 0.37 -6.30 -4.61
C THR A 63 0.32 -5.77 -3.18
N VAL A 64 -0.88 -5.50 -2.68
CA VAL A 64 -1.10 -5.08 -1.30
C VAL A 64 -1.72 -6.25 -0.56
N ILE A 65 -1.13 -6.60 0.59
CA ILE A 65 -1.52 -7.77 1.37
C ILE A 65 -1.83 -7.33 2.79
N CYS A 66 -3.03 -7.69 3.28
CA CYS A 66 -3.41 -7.44 4.67
C CYS A 66 -3.66 -8.76 5.37
N GLU A 67 -3.20 -8.87 6.61
CA GLU A 67 -3.37 -10.07 7.41
C GLU A 67 -3.69 -9.70 8.85
N GLY A 68 -4.82 -10.19 9.35
CA GLY A 68 -5.26 -9.94 10.71
C GLY A 68 -6.76 -9.85 10.82
N PRO A 69 -7.27 -9.58 12.03
CA PRO A 69 -8.72 -9.51 12.26
C PRO A 69 -9.46 -8.49 11.42
N SER A 70 -8.82 -7.39 11.05
CA SER A 70 -9.44 -6.33 10.25
C SER A 70 -8.96 -6.33 8.80
N GLU A 71 -8.50 -7.47 8.30
CA GLU A 71 -7.89 -7.53 6.97
C GLU A 71 -8.83 -7.12 5.83
N VAL A 72 -10.10 -7.46 5.92
CA VAL A 72 -11.08 -7.08 4.89
C VAL A 72 -11.29 -5.57 4.86
N GLU A 73 -11.49 -4.98 6.03
CA GLU A 73 -11.74 -3.54 6.16
C GLU A 73 -10.52 -2.73 5.71
N LEU A 74 -9.34 -3.11 6.21
CA LEU A 74 -8.12 -2.37 5.86
C LEU A 74 -7.82 -2.49 4.37
N LEU A 75 -8.01 -3.68 3.79
CA LEU A 75 -7.77 -3.87 2.37
C LEU A 75 -8.69 -2.97 1.54
N ASP A 76 -9.97 -2.87 1.92
CA ASP A 76 -10.92 -2.01 1.22
C ASP A 76 -10.50 -0.54 1.31
N VAL A 77 -10.07 -0.08 2.50
CA VAL A 77 -9.62 1.29 2.71
C VAL A 77 -8.40 1.59 1.83
N LEU A 78 -7.44 0.68 1.79
CA LEU A 78 -6.25 0.86 0.96
C LEU A 78 -6.57 0.81 -0.53
N TYR A 79 -7.47 -0.09 -0.94
CA TYR A 79 -7.88 -0.17 -2.33
C TYR A 79 -8.53 1.14 -2.78
N GLN A 80 -9.40 1.70 -1.95
CA GLN A 80 -10.04 2.97 -2.26
C GLN A 80 -9.01 4.10 -2.38
N PHE A 81 -8.00 4.09 -1.51
CA PHE A 81 -6.91 5.06 -1.59
C PHE A 81 -6.18 4.94 -2.94
N PHE A 82 -5.87 3.72 -3.36
CA PHE A 82 -5.22 3.51 -4.66
C PHE A 82 -6.10 3.99 -5.81
N GLU A 83 -7.41 3.70 -5.77
CA GLU A 83 -8.33 4.15 -6.81
C GLU A 83 -8.40 5.66 -6.89
N ASP A 84 -8.35 6.34 -5.75
CA ASP A 84 -8.48 7.80 -5.70
C ASP A 84 -7.19 8.52 -6.07
N PHE A 85 -6.03 7.95 -5.75
CA PHE A 85 -4.77 8.68 -5.83
C PHE A 85 -3.65 8.00 -6.64
N MET A 86 -3.77 6.74 -6.90
CA MET A 86 -2.67 5.99 -7.54
C MET A 86 -3.06 5.45 -8.91
#